data_fcb3622b05a0b648bcd4da23c64fc4ca
#
_entry.id   fcb3622b05a0b648bcd4da23c64fc4ca
#
_cell.length_a   1.000
_cell.length_b   1.000
_cell.length_c   1.000
_cell.angle_alpha   90.00
_cell.angle_beta   90.00
_cell.angle_gamma   90.00
#
_symmetry.space_group_name_H-M   'P 1'
#
loop_
_entity.id
_entity.type
_entity.pdbx_description
1 polymer ?
#
loop_
_entity_poly.entity_id
_entity_poly.type
_entity_poly.pdbx_seq_one_letter_code
_entity_poly.pdbx_strand_id
1 'polypeptide(L)'
;MFKRNVLAVSLAVAGLCSAQAMAAVVGGGATLPQNLYNTATVLPSGFNAYIGVGSGAGKAAVLNNDATKLNLPSGTTVDYAGSDSVLSAAELLAYKNAHQSPAVPATDANNWGPLVQIPSAATSVTIPYKKAGVTSLNLTSAQLCGIFSGSITDWNQISSASGPITVVYRGTSSGTSEIFTRHLSSQCSGQFGVSSTFTSAALGGVPAGAVAVSGSAQMASTVAATDGAIGYVGPEDVDATNPAVVAKVNGNLPTVGNVTIALSNFAPPSTTADRADPAKWAPVLANPATGYSIVGYTNLVFSQCYKDSADTIAIRTFLNRHYGLNASSNNDDEIVANKLIPLTAAWKDAIRTTFALPGSSLGIGNTSACNGIGRPL
;
A
#
# COMPACT_ATOMS: atom_id res chain seq x y z
N MET A 1 -7.10 15.05 85.30
CA MET A 1 -7.25 15.83 84.05
C MET A 1 -6.80 14.97 82.86
N PHE A 2 -7.72 14.30 82.18
CA PHE A 2 -7.40 13.47 81.02
C PHE A 2 -7.57 14.29 79.77
N LYS A 3 -6.52 14.46 78.96
CA LYS A 3 -6.61 15.04 77.63
C LYS A 3 -6.82 13.89 76.62
N ARG A 4 -7.95 13.88 75.94
CA ARG A 4 -8.31 12.98 74.84
C ARG A 4 -7.70 13.54 73.56
N ASN A 5 -6.76 12.82 72.98
CA ASN A 5 -6.28 13.07 71.61
C ASN A 5 -7.25 12.43 70.62
N VAL A 6 -7.86 13.23 69.76
CA VAL A 6 -8.67 12.76 68.63
C VAL A 6 -7.74 12.62 67.45
N LEU A 7 -7.49 11.37 67.00
CA LEU A 7 -6.77 11.07 65.75
C LEU A 7 -7.79 11.22 64.60
N ALA A 8 -7.60 12.23 63.76
CA ALA A 8 -8.34 12.33 62.47
C ALA A 8 -7.66 11.47 61.46
N VAL A 9 -8.27 10.36 61.06
CA VAL A 9 -7.83 9.54 59.92
C VAL A 9 -8.41 10.13 58.64
N SER A 10 -7.58 10.79 57.87
CA SER A 10 -7.92 11.27 56.55
C SER A 10 -7.82 10.12 55.54
N LEU A 11 -8.94 9.56 55.12
CA LEU A 11 -9.00 8.63 53.99
C LEU A 11 -8.80 9.37 52.69
N ALA A 12 -7.59 9.34 52.13
CA ALA A 12 -7.32 9.78 50.78
C ALA A 12 -7.81 8.70 49.82
N VAL A 13 -9.00 8.90 49.24
CA VAL A 13 -9.48 8.10 48.10
C VAL A 13 -8.68 8.56 46.88
N ALA A 14 -7.57 7.86 46.60
CA ALA A 14 -6.88 7.95 45.31
C ALA A 14 -7.81 7.35 44.24
N GLY A 15 -8.55 8.16 43.54
CA GLY A 15 -9.26 7.79 42.33
C GLY A 15 -8.23 7.35 41.30
N LEU A 16 -8.06 6.03 41.13
CA LEU A 16 -7.42 5.44 39.98
C LEU A 16 -8.32 5.75 38.76
N CYS A 17 -8.08 6.89 38.12
CA CYS A 17 -8.46 7.06 36.72
C CYS A 17 -7.59 6.07 35.93
N SER A 18 -8.04 4.83 35.78
CA SER A 18 -7.56 3.99 34.72
C SER A 18 -7.92 4.71 33.42
N ALA A 19 -6.96 5.46 32.87
CA ALA A 19 -6.98 5.77 31.45
C ALA A 19 -7.05 4.40 30.76
N GLN A 20 -8.22 3.98 30.35
CA GLN A 20 -8.34 2.90 29.37
C GLN A 20 -7.53 3.39 28.18
N ALA A 21 -6.38 2.75 27.93
CA ALA A 21 -5.70 2.92 26.68
C ALA A 21 -6.72 2.53 25.62
N MET A 22 -7.28 3.51 24.92
CA MET A 22 -8.13 3.26 23.76
C MET A 22 -7.31 2.37 22.85
N ALA A 23 -7.80 1.18 22.54
CA ALA A 23 -7.18 0.33 21.54
C ALA A 23 -7.00 1.19 20.28
N ALA A 24 -5.80 1.26 19.77
CA ALA A 24 -5.49 2.09 18.62
C ALA A 24 -5.44 1.20 17.39
N VAL A 25 -6.04 1.64 16.30
CA VAL A 25 -6.02 0.95 15.00
C VAL A 25 -4.57 0.76 14.55
N VAL A 26 -4.14 -0.48 14.45
CA VAL A 26 -2.76 -0.88 14.15
C VAL A 26 -2.67 -1.36 12.72
N GLY A 27 -1.71 -0.84 11.96
CA GLY A 27 -1.51 -1.30 10.59
C GLY A 27 -0.18 -0.87 9.98
N GLY A 28 0.10 -1.46 8.82
CA GLY A 28 1.34 -1.23 8.10
C GLY A 28 1.36 -2.02 6.79
N GLY A 29 2.51 -2.05 6.15
CA GLY A 29 2.69 -2.80 4.90
C GLY A 29 3.54 -2.07 3.88
N ALA A 30 3.00 -1.75 2.70
CA ALA A 30 3.73 -1.12 1.61
C ALA A 30 4.55 0.09 2.07
N THR A 31 5.80 0.19 1.62
CA THR A 31 6.68 1.33 1.94
C THR A 31 6.40 2.55 1.06
N LEU A 32 5.77 2.35 -0.10
CA LEU A 32 5.41 3.43 -1.03
C LEU A 32 4.49 4.48 -0.37
N PRO A 33 3.34 4.15 0.26
CA PRO A 33 2.47 5.13 0.89
C PRO A 33 2.88 5.52 2.32
N GLN A 34 4.03 5.06 2.82
CA GLN A 34 4.43 5.27 4.23
C GLN A 34 4.51 6.75 4.59
N ASN A 35 5.10 7.57 3.74
CA ASN A 35 5.23 9.00 3.98
C ASN A 35 3.86 9.68 4.04
N LEU A 36 2.93 9.29 3.15
CA LEU A 36 1.56 9.80 3.16
C LEU A 36 0.87 9.49 4.49
N TYR A 37 0.83 8.21 4.91
CA TYR A 37 0.11 7.84 6.13
C TYR A 37 0.74 8.38 7.41
N ASN A 38 2.05 8.66 7.40
CA ASN A 38 2.74 9.31 8.52
C ASN A 38 2.77 10.83 8.42
N THR A 39 2.20 11.42 7.37
CA THR A 39 1.93 12.86 7.33
C THR A 39 0.88 13.20 8.38
N ALA A 40 1.15 14.23 9.17
CA ALA A 40 0.23 14.69 10.22
C ALA A 40 -1.17 14.92 9.64
N THR A 41 -2.18 14.50 10.38
CA THR A 41 -3.60 14.59 10.02
C THR A 41 -4.13 13.60 8.97
N VAL A 42 -3.31 12.82 8.26
CA VAL A 42 -3.81 11.82 7.30
C VAL A 42 -4.51 10.67 8.02
N LEU A 43 -3.83 10.04 8.97
CA LEU A 43 -4.46 9.11 9.90
C LEU A 43 -5.06 9.90 11.08
N PRO A 44 -6.35 9.73 11.39
CA PRO A 44 -6.99 10.45 12.49
C PRO A 44 -6.53 9.91 13.85
N SER A 45 -6.92 10.61 14.93
CA SER A 45 -6.79 10.09 16.29
C SER A 45 -7.44 8.71 16.40
N GLY A 46 -6.82 7.79 17.14
CA GLY A 46 -7.21 6.40 17.21
C GLY A 46 -6.45 5.48 16.26
N PHE A 47 -5.56 6.01 15.41
CA PHE A 47 -4.60 5.22 14.63
C PHE A 47 -3.19 5.32 15.23
N ASN A 48 -2.47 4.21 15.25
CA ASN A 48 -1.03 4.21 15.43
C ASN A 48 -0.31 4.68 14.16
N ALA A 49 0.96 5.08 14.30
CA ALA A 49 1.80 5.39 13.17
C ALA A 49 1.88 4.20 12.20
N TYR A 50 1.81 4.46 10.91
CA TYR A 50 1.90 3.43 9.87
C TYR A 50 3.32 2.83 9.81
N ILE A 51 3.42 1.51 9.71
CA ILE A 51 4.69 0.77 9.72
C ILE A 51 4.98 0.25 8.31
N GLY A 52 6.00 0.80 7.66
CA GLY A 52 6.43 0.36 6.33
C GLY A 52 7.36 -0.84 6.39
N VAL A 53 6.86 -2.02 5.99
CA VAL A 53 7.59 -3.30 5.96
C VAL A 53 7.54 -4.00 4.60
N GLY A 54 6.82 -3.43 3.64
CA GLY A 54 6.56 -4.00 2.32
C GLY A 54 5.18 -4.67 2.22
N SER A 55 4.60 -4.66 1.01
CA SER A 55 3.22 -5.13 0.75
C SER A 55 2.98 -6.57 1.17
N GLY A 56 3.93 -7.47 0.92
CA GLY A 56 3.79 -8.88 1.30
C GLY A 56 3.69 -9.09 2.80
N ALA A 57 4.52 -8.40 3.58
CA ALA A 57 4.48 -8.46 5.05
C ALA A 57 3.18 -7.84 5.59
N GLY A 58 2.73 -6.70 5.02
CA GLY A 58 1.45 -6.09 5.39
C GLY A 58 0.25 -7.00 5.12
N LYS A 59 0.18 -7.61 3.93
CA LYS A 59 -0.86 -8.59 3.60
C LYS A 59 -0.84 -9.77 4.57
N ALA A 60 0.33 -10.36 4.82
CA ALA A 60 0.46 -11.48 5.77
C ALA A 60 0.03 -11.09 7.18
N ALA A 61 0.36 -9.87 7.64
CA ALA A 61 -0.03 -9.35 8.93
C ALA A 61 -1.56 -9.27 9.08
N VAL A 62 -2.23 -8.61 8.13
CA VAL A 62 -3.69 -8.41 8.22
C VAL A 62 -4.47 -9.69 7.98
N LEU A 63 -4.05 -10.54 7.04
CA LEU A 63 -4.77 -11.78 6.72
C LEU A 63 -4.72 -12.81 7.84
N ASN A 64 -3.63 -12.85 8.61
CA ASN A 64 -3.42 -13.83 9.67
C ASN A 64 -3.48 -13.20 11.08
N ASN A 65 -3.74 -11.92 11.21
CA ASN A 65 -3.63 -11.17 12.46
C ASN A 65 -2.26 -11.37 13.15
N ASP A 66 -1.18 -11.33 12.37
CA ASP A 66 0.19 -11.58 12.81
C ASP A 66 1.01 -10.28 12.88
N ALA A 67 1.00 -9.63 14.04
CA ALA A 67 1.71 -8.39 14.27
C ALA A 67 3.24 -8.51 14.13
N THR A 68 3.81 -9.72 14.24
CA THR A 68 5.25 -9.94 14.09
C THR A 68 5.72 -9.59 12.66
N LYS A 69 4.84 -9.66 11.67
CA LYS A 69 5.09 -9.21 10.30
C LYS A 69 5.26 -7.69 10.18
N LEU A 70 4.76 -6.95 11.16
CA LEU A 70 4.95 -5.49 11.31
C LEU A 70 6.05 -5.14 12.32
N ASN A 71 6.86 -6.11 12.76
CA ASN A 71 7.88 -5.95 13.81
C ASN A 71 7.28 -5.50 15.16
N LEU A 72 6.04 -5.87 15.44
CA LEU A 72 5.35 -5.62 16.70
C LEU A 72 5.32 -6.88 17.59
N PRO A 73 5.05 -6.75 18.88
CA PRO A 73 4.90 -7.90 19.79
C PRO A 73 3.79 -8.86 19.31
N SER A 74 4.01 -10.16 19.50
CA SER A 74 2.98 -11.17 19.28
C SER A 74 1.76 -10.90 20.18
N GLY A 75 0.55 -11.09 19.62
CA GLY A 75 -0.70 -10.82 20.34
C GLY A 75 -1.24 -9.40 20.16
N THR A 76 -0.50 -8.49 19.53
CA THR A 76 -1.06 -7.22 19.07
C THR A 76 -2.03 -7.50 17.92
N THR A 77 -3.21 -6.91 17.94
CA THR A 77 -4.16 -7.00 16.82
C THR A 77 -3.70 -6.14 15.66
N VAL A 78 -3.84 -6.66 14.43
CA VAL A 78 -3.55 -5.94 13.18
C VAL A 78 -4.89 -5.62 12.50
N ASP A 79 -5.23 -4.35 12.39
CA ASP A 79 -6.54 -3.90 11.94
C ASP A 79 -6.62 -3.64 10.45
N TYR A 80 -5.52 -3.18 9.85
CA TYR A 80 -5.47 -2.91 8.42
C TYR A 80 -4.09 -3.14 7.83
N ALA A 81 -4.02 -3.19 6.50
CA ALA A 81 -2.74 -3.13 5.79
C ALA A 81 -2.78 -2.18 4.61
N GLY A 82 -1.62 -1.57 4.30
CA GLY A 82 -1.36 -0.91 3.03
C GLY A 82 -0.65 -1.87 2.08
N SER A 83 -1.06 -1.92 0.81
CA SER A 83 -0.46 -2.80 -0.19
C SER A 83 -0.55 -2.25 -1.61
N ASP A 84 0.58 -2.15 -2.31
CA ASP A 84 0.58 -1.83 -3.74
C ASP A 84 0.39 -3.11 -4.60
N SER A 85 0.50 -4.31 -3.98
CA SER A 85 0.08 -5.56 -4.59
C SER A 85 -1.36 -5.89 -4.24
N VAL A 86 -2.12 -6.39 -5.20
CA VAL A 86 -3.49 -6.82 -4.96
C VAL A 86 -3.53 -8.16 -4.22
N LEU A 87 -4.62 -8.42 -3.51
CA LEU A 87 -4.88 -9.75 -2.94
C LEU A 87 -5.13 -10.74 -4.08
N SER A 88 -4.35 -11.81 -4.11
CA SER A 88 -4.54 -12.89 -5.06
C SER A 88 -5.82 -13.69 -4.76
N ALA A 89 -6.33 -14.40 -5.76
CA ALA A 89 -7.47 -15.30 -5.57
C ALA A 89 -7.21 -16.35 -4.48
N ALA A 90 -5.95 -16.83 -4.36
CA ALA A 90 -5.56 -17.79 -3.32
C ALA A 90 -5.60 -17.16 -1.92
N GLU A 91 -5.11 -15.92 -1.75
CA GLU A 91 -5.16 -15.18 -0.48
C GLU A 91 -6.61 -14.90 -0.06
N LEU A 92 -7.46 -14.43 -1.00
CA LEU A 92 -8.89 -14.20 -0.76
C LEU A 92 -9.62 -15.48 -0.36
N LEU A 93 -9.35 -16.60 -1.04
CA LEU A 93 -9.95 -17.89 -0.71
C LEU A 93 -9.47 -18.42 0.65
N ALA A 94 -8.19 -18.31 0.94
CA ALA A 94 -7.62 -18.74 2.21
C ALA A 94 -8.24 -17.96 3.38
N TYR A 95 -8.32 -16.63 3.26
CA TYR A 95 -8.96 -15.80 4.27
C TYR A 95 -10.45 -16.16 4.45
N LYS A 96 -11.19 -16.32 3.35
CA LYS A 96 -12.61 -16.68 3.40
C LYS A 96 -12.83 -18.01 4.15
N ASN A 97 -11.98 -18.99 3.90
CA ASN A 97 -12.08 -20.30 4.54
C ASN A 97 -11.70 -20.27 6.04
N ALA A 98 -10.81 -19.36 6.42
CA ALA A 98 -10.31 -19.25 7.79
C ALA A 98 -11.12 -18.28 8.67
N HIS A 99 -11.76 -17.27 8.07
CA HIS A 99 -12.27 -16.11 8.82
C HIS A 99 -13.64 -15.58 8.39
N GLN A 100 -14.36 -16.27 7.50
CA GLN A 100 -15.63 -15.76 6.99
C GLN A 100 -16.71 -16.85 6.88
N SER A 101 -17.96 -16.49 7.18
CA SER A 101 -19.12 -17.34 6.92
C SER A 101 -19.29 -17.64 5.41
N PRO A 102 -19.81 -18.82 5.01
CA PRO A 102 -20.28 -19.90 5.86
C PRO A 102 -19.18 -20.88 6.32
N ALA A 103 -17.93 -20.74 5.88
CA ALA A 103 -16.84 -21.65 6.24
C ALA A 103 -16.53 -21.59 7.76
N VAL A 104 -16.66 -20.40 8.36
CA VAL A 104 -16.50 -20.19 9.80
C VAL A 104 -17.85 -19.76 10.39
N PRO A 105 -18.38 -20.48 11.41
CA PRO A 105 -19.65 -20.13 12.05
C PRO A 105 -19.65 -18.70 12.62
N ALA A 106 -20.80 -18.04 12.62
CA ALA A 106 -20.94 -16.69 13.19
C ALA A 106 -20.65 -16.60 14.71
N THR A 107 -20.67 -17.74 15.43
CA THR A 107 -20.32 -17.82 16.84
C THR A 107 -18.83 -18.11 17.10
N ASP A 108 -18.05 -18.37 16.07
CA ASP A 108 -16.62 -18.66 16.19
C ASP A 108 -15.82 -17.37 16.37
N ALA A 109 -14.89 -17.39 17.31
CA ALA A 109 -14.00 -16.25 17.58
C ALA A 109 -13.12 -15.88 16.38
N ASN A 110 -12.87 -16.83 15.47
CA ASN A 110 -12.10 -16.63 14.25
C ASN A 110 -12.93 -16.07 13.09
N ASN A 111 -14.24 -15.88 13.25
CA ASN A 111 -15.04 -15.20 12.24
C ASN A 111 -14.81 -13.69 12.32
N TRP A 112 -13.96 -13.18 11.45
CA TRP A 112 -13.62 -11.75 11.38
C TRP A 112 -14.47 -11.00 10.35
N GLY A 113 -15.36 -11.70 9.64
CA GLY A 113 -16.20 -11.12 8.59
C GLY A 113 -15.48 -10.90 7.26
N PRO A 114 -16.17 -10.31 6.28
CA PRO A 114 -15.61 -10.07 4.95
C PRO A 114 -14.39 -9.15 4.96
N LEU A 115 -13.46 -9.40 4.01
CA LEU A 115 -12.40 -8.45 3.68
C LEU A 115 -12.94 -7.31 2.81
N VAL A 116 -12.33 -6.15 2.99
CA VAL A 116 -12.46 -4.97 2.13
C VAL A 116 -11.07 -4.65 1.59
N GLN A 117 -10.90 -4.63 0.27
CA GLN A 117 -9.72 -4.15 -0.42
C GLN A 117 -10.13 -2.98 -1.30
N ILE A 118 -9.52 -1.81 -1.14
CA ILE A 118 -9.90 -0.59 -1.87
C ILE A 118 -8.67 0.22 -2.24
N PRO A 119 -8.64 0.89 -3.41
CA PRO A 119 -7.54 1.78 -3.74
C PRO A 119 -7.56 3.01 -2.83
N SER A 120 -6.40 3.38 -2.34
CA SER A 120 -6.20 4.59 -1.51
C SER A 120 -5.79 5.78 -2.36
N ALA A 121 -4.79 5.59 -3.20
CA ALA A 121 -4.28 6.58 -4.13
C ALA A 121 -3.72 5.88 -5.37
N ALA A 122 -3.67 6.61 -6.48
CA ALA A 122 -2.98 6.16 -7.67
C ALA A 122 -1.47 6.48 -7.57
N THR A 123 -0.65 5.68 -8.25
CA THR A 123 0.80 5.81 -8.25
C THR A 123 1.41 5.40 -9.58
N SER A 124 2.70 5.68 -9.74
CA SER A 124 3.54 5.16 -10.80
C SER A 124 4.73 4.41 -10.22
N VAL A 125 5.36 3.57 -11.03
CA VAL A 125 6.70 3.06 -10.74
C VAL A 125 7.68 3.80 -11.62
N THR A 126 8.50 4.63 -11.00
CA THR A 126 9.55 5.41 -11.66
C THR A 126 10.79 4.54 -11.89
N ILE A 127 11.59 4.90 -12.87
CA ILE A 127 12.86 4.23 -13.19
C ILE A 127 14.02 5.19 -12.88
N PRO A 128 14.44 5.29 -11.60
CA PRO A 128 15.58 6.09 -11.23
C PRO A 128 16.86 5.51 -11.80
N TYR A 129 17.80 6.42 -12.16
CA TYR A 129 19.12 6.05 -12.65
C TYR A 129 20.18 7.04 -12.19
N LYS A 130 21.44 6.60 -12.19
CA LYS A 130 22.61 7.45 -11.98
C LYS A 130 23.67 7.06 -12.99
N LYS A 131 24.03 7.99 -13.89
CA LYS A 131 25.14 7.81 -14.84
C LYS A 131 25.79 9.14 -15.15
N ALA A 132 27.08 9.24 -14.90
CA ALA A 132 27.85 10.43 -15.23
C ALA A 132 27.74 10.77 -16.74
N GLY A 133 27.47 12.04 -17.05
CA GLY A 133 27.28 12.51 -18.40
C GLY A 133 25.92 12.25 -19.06
N VAL A 134 25.02 11.52 -18.41
CA VAL A 134 23.63 11.30 -18.89
C VAL A 134 22.68 12.23 -18.14
N THR A 135 22.11 13.20 -18.86
CA THR A 135 21.16 14.20 -18.30
C THR A 135 19.72 13.96 -18.73
N SER A 136 19.48 13.00 -19.62
CA SER A 136 18.15 12.54 -20.01
C SER A 136 18.26 11.15 -20.59
N LEU A 137 17.46 10.23 -20.06
CA LEU A 137 17.36 8.85 -20.52
C LEU A 137 15.93 8.55 -20.97
N ASN A 138 15.77 7.93 -22.14
CA ASN A 138 14.49 7.44 -22.62
C ASN A 138 14.61 5.95 -22.93
N LEU A 139 13.89 5.12 -22.19
CA LEU A 139 13.90 3.68 -22.34
C LEU A 139 12.60 3.19 -22.99
N THR A 140 12.74 2.32 -23.96
CA THR A 140 11.60 1.50 -24.42
C THR A 140 11.32 0.39 -23.43
N SER A 141 10.09 -0.16 -23.47
CA SER A 141 9.76 -1.36 -22.67
C SER A 141 10.69 -2.54 -22.97
N ALA A 142 11.11 -2.70 -24.23
CA ALA A 142 12.08 -3.74 -24.60
C ALA A 142 13.45 -3.53 -23.95
N GLN A 143 13.94 -2.28 -23.87
CA GLN A 143 15.19 -1.97 -23.16
C GLN A 143 15.06 -2.20 -21.66
N LEU A 144 13.91 -1.86 -21.04
CA LEU A 144 13.66 -2.22 -19.63
C LEU A 144 13.73 -3.74 -19.43
N CYS A 145 13.07 -4.51 -20.28
CA CYS A 145 13.19 -5.97 -20.27
C CYS A 145 14.64 -6.43 -20.33
N GLY A 146 15.40 -5.89 -21.27
CA GLY A 146 16.82 -6.24 -21.46
C GLY A 146 17.70 -5.91 -20.26
N ILE A 147 17.52 -4.74 -19.65
CA ILE A 147 18.26 -4.30 -18.46
C ILE A 147 17.95 -5.21 -17.28
N PHE A 148 16.67 -5.39 -16.96
CA PHE A 148 16.27 -6.12 -15.76
C PHE A 148 16.35 -7.66 -15.91
N SER A 149 16.52 -8.20 -17.13
CA SER A 149 16.88 -9.59 -17.38
C SER A 149 18.38 -9.85 -17.51
N GLY A 150 19.20 -8.78 -17.60
CA GLY A 150 20.65 -8.89 -17.78
C GLY A 150 21.11 -9.15 -19.22
N SER A 151 20.24 -8.99 -20.22
CA SER A 151 20.64 -9.04 -21.64
C SER A 151 21.20 -7.71 -22.14
N ILE A 152 20.90 -6.60 -21.49
CA ILE A 152 21.54 -5.29 -21.65
C ILE A 152 22.35 -5.01 -20.38
N THR A 153 23.67 -4.95 -20.53
CA THR A 153 24.60 -4.89 -19.39
C THR A 153 25.55 -3.68 -19.43
N ASP A 154 25.55 -2.92 -20.53
CA ASP A 154 26.42 -1.74 -20.68
C ASP A 154 25.58 -0.53 -21.10
N TRP A 155 25.94 0.63 -20.55
CA TRP A 155 25.29 1.91 -20.82
C TRP A 155 25.34 2.33 -22.30
N ASN A 156 26.33 1.88 -23.06
CA ASN A 156 26.44 2.19 -24.50
C ASN A 156 25.33 1.54 -25.35
N GLN A 157 24.61 0.56 -24.78
CA GLN A 157 23.46 -0.08 -25.44
C GLN A 157 22.17 0.75 -25.31
N ILE A 158 22.15 1.75 -24.41
CA ILE A 158 20.95 2.56 -24.11
C ILE A 158 21.21 4.08 -24.11
N SER A 159 22.47 4.51 -24.19
CA SER A 159 22.88 5.93 -24.20
C SER A 159 24.18 6.12 -24.91
N SER A 160 24.69 7.36 -24.96
CA SER A 160 26.06 7.68 -25.44
C SER A 160 27.15 7.44 -24.40
N ALA A 161 26.80 7.15 -23.16
CA ALA A 161 27.76 6.80 -22.11
C ALA A 161 28.13 5.31 -22.19
N SER A 162 29.25 4.93 -21.58
CA SER A 162 29.72 3.54 -21.52
C SER A 162 29.95 3.07 -20.09
N GLY A 163 30.14 1.77 -19.93
CA GLY A 163 30.38 1.10 -18.65
C GLY A 163 29.23 0.28 -18.15
N PRO A 164 29.45 -0.57 -17.12
CA PRO A 164 28.48 -1.55 -16.68
C PRO A 164 27.20 -0.92 -16.10
N ILE A 165 26.08 -1.59 -16.31
CA ILE A 165 24.80 -1.30 -15.65
C ILE A 165 24.74 -2.12 -14.37
N THR A 166 24.47 -1.44 -13.24
CA THR A 166 24.14 -2.09 -11.96
C THR A 166 22.63 -2.02 -11.72
N VAL A 167 21.96 -3.16 -11.80
CA VAL A 167 20.52 -3.24 -11.50
C VAL A 167 20.32 -3.23 -9.98
N VAL A 168 19.44 -2.36 -9.49
CA VAL A 168 19.01 -2.34 -8.08
C VAL A 168 17.58 -2.84 -8.01
N TYR A 169 17.30 -3.83 -7.15
CA TYR A 169 15.98 -4.45 -7.05
C TYR A 169 15.54 -4.67 -5.61
N ARG A 170 14.25 -4.82 -5.39
CA ARG A 170 13.68 -5.15 -4.07
C ARG A 170 13.93 -6.62 -3.75
N GLY A 171 14.76 -6.87 -2.74
CA GLY A 171 15.04 -8.22 -2.22
C GLY A 171 13.92 -8.81 -1.36
N THR A 172 12.95 -7.97 -0.95
CA THR A 172 11.77 -8.36 -0.16
C THR A 172 10.51 -8.27 -1.00
N SER A 173 9.42 -8.91 -0.57
CA SER A 173 8.11 -8.77 -1.23
C SER A 173 7.64 -7.31 -1.22
N SER A 174 7.35 -6.78 -2.40
CA SER A 174 7.04 -5.37 -2.65
C SER A 174 5.93 -5.24 -3.67
N GLY A 175 4.91 -4.44 -3.36
CA GLY A 175 3.86 -4.13 -4.33
C GLY A 175 4.39 -3.30 -5.50
N THR A 176 5.38 -2.43 -5.28
CA THR A 176 6.09 -1.72 -6.36
C THR A 176 6.74 -2.71 -7.33
N SER A 177 7.34 -3.80 -6.81
CA SER A 177 7.84 -4.90 -7.66
C SER A 177 6.71 -5.55 -8.45
N GLU A 178 5.55 -5.77 -7.86
CA GLU A 178 4.42 -6.39 -8.57
C GLU A 178 3.90 -5.50 -9.70
N ILE A 179 3.73 -4.20 -9.47
CA ILE A 179 3.34 -3.25 -10.52
C ILE A 179 4.38 -3.25 -11.65
N PHE A 180 5.67 -3.19 -11.31
CA PHE A 180 6.77 -3.19 -12.27
C PHE A 180 6.85 -4.49 -13.06
N THR A 181 6.83 -5.64 -12.39
CA THR A 181 6.92 -6.94 -13.05
C THR A 181 5.69 -7.27 -13.89
N ARG A 182 4.52 -6.71 -13.56
CA ARG A 182 3.32 -6.80 -14.40
C ARG A 182 3.53 -6.07 -15.72
N HIS A 183 4.15 -4.88 -15.71
CA HIS A 183 4.54 -4.20 -16.95
C HIS A 183 5.55 -5.04 -17.73
N LEU A 184 6.63 -5.51 -17.11
CA LEU A 184 7.63 -6.34 -17.79
C LEU A 184 7.01 -7.61 -18.37
N SER A 185 6.20 -8.34 -17.59
CA SER A 185 5.51 -9.55 -18.06
C SER A 185 4.60 -9.30 -19.25
N SER A 186 3.93 -8.14 -19.31
CA SER A 186 3.08 -7.77 -20.45
C SER A 186 3.88 -7.48 -21.73
N GLN A 187 5.15 -7.10 -21.60
CA GLN A 187 6.03 -6.72 -22.70
C GLN A 187 7.00 -7.85 -23.10
N CYS A 188 7.37 -8.71 -22.17
CA CYS A 188 8.40 -9.74 -22.33
C CYS A 188 8.10 -10.97 -21.44
N SER A 189 6.96 -11.60 -21.65
CA SER A 189 6.45 -12.73 -20.85
C SER A 189 7.38 -13.96 -20.80
N GLY A 190 8.27 -14.11 -21.79
CA GLY A 190 9.30 -15.14 -21.77
C GLY A 190 10.46 -14.88 -20.80
N GLN A 191 10.60 -13.65 -20.31
CA GLN A 191 11.66 -13.24 -19.38
C GLN A 191 11.12 -12.93 -17.97
N PHE A 192 9.88 -12.50 -17.86
CA PHE A 192 9.27 -12.08 -16.60
C PHE A 192 7.86 -12.67 -16.40
N GLY A 193 7.62 -13.17 -15.20
CA GLY A 193 6.28 -13.36 -14.64
C GLY A 193 5.83 -12.17 -13.80
N VAL A 194 4.60 -12.21 -13.28
CA VAL A 194 4.10 -11.21 -12.33
C VAL A 194 4.33 -11.71 -10.91
N SER A 195 5.06 -10.95 -10.10
CA SER A 195 5.28 -11.28 -8.69
C SER A 195 5.65 -10.04 -7.87
N SER A 196 5.23 -10.00 -6.62
CA SER A 196 5.72 -9.04 -5.64
C SER A 196 7.15 -9.32 -5.18
N THR A 197 7.71 -10.49 -5.48
CA THR A 197 9.10 -10.87 -5.24
C THR A 197 9.85 -10.84 -6.57
N PHE A 198 10.74 -9.87 -6.75
CA PHE A 198 11.44 -9.65 -8.03
C PHE A 198 12.22 -10.89 -8.50
N THR A 199 12.90 -11.59 -7.58
CA THR A 199 13.64 -12.83 -7.89
C THR A 199 12.74 -13.97 -8.39
N SER A 200 11.47 -14.00 -7.99
CA SER A 200 10.49 -14.96 -8.50
C SER A 200 9.89 -14.53 -9.84
N ALA A 201 9.86 -13.22 -10.12
CA ALA A 201 9.37 -12.71 -11.38
C ALA A 201 10.39 -12.85 -12.52
N ALA A 202 11.69 -12.68 -12.23
CA ALA A 202 12.77 -12.82 -13.20
C ALA A 202 13.03 -14.29 -13.52
N LEU A 203 12.45 -14.80 -14.63
CA LEU A 203 12.45 -16.23 -14.97
C LEU A 203 13.85 -16.78 -15.27
N GLY A 204 14.77 -15.92 -15.72
CA GLY A 204 16.20 -16.25 -15.93
C GLY A 204 17.07 -15.94 -14.70
N GLY A 205 16.49 -15.57 -13.57
CA GLY A 205 17.20 -15.05 -12.40
C GLY A 205 17.50 -13.55 -12.51
N VAL A 206 18.05 -12.96 -11.44
CA VAL A 206 18.44 -11.54 -11.42
C VAL A 206 19.76 -11.35 -12.17
N PRO A 207 20.02 -10.17 -12.77
CA PRO A 207 21.28 -9.90 -13.44
C PRO A 207 22.49 -10.07 -12.51
N ALA A 208 23.62 -10.52 -13.09
CA ALA A 208 24.87 -10.62 -12.33
C ALA A 208 25.28 -9.27 -11.77
N GLY A 209 25.71 -9.23 -10.50
CA GLY A 209 26.08 -7.99 -9.81
C GLY A 209 24.88 -7.10 -9.39
N ALA A 210 23.64 -7.55 -9.54
CA ALA A 210 22.48 -6.80 -9.09
C ALA A 210 22.47 -6.65 -7.56
N VAL A 211 22.00 -5.51 -7.08
CA VAL A 211 21.98 -5.13 -5.66
C VAL A 211 20.56 -5.21 -5.11
N ALA A 212 20.40 -6.01 -4.06
CA ALA A 212 19.12 -6.14 -3.35
C ALA A 212 18.96 -5.06 -2.27
N VAL A 213 17.75 -4.46 -2.18
CA VAL A 213 17.40 -3.47 -1.15
C VAL A 213 16.06 -3.82 -0.49
N SER A 214 15.82 -3.34 0.72
CA SER A 214 14.64 -3.73 1.52
C SER A 214 13.44 -2.81 1.35
N GLY A 215 13.60 -1.53 0.97
CA GLY A 215 12.52 -0.53 0.92
C GLY A 215 12.69 0.52 -0.16
N SER A 216 11.68 1.40 -0.30
CA SER A 216 11.66 2.47 -1.31
C SER A 216 12.80 3.48 -1.08
N ALA A 217 12.95 4.00 0.12
CA ALA A 217 14.00 4.97 0.45
C ALA A 217 15.41 4.39 0.20
N GLN A 218 15.64 3.11 0.53
CA GLN A 218 16.92 2.46 0.26
C GLN A 218 17.14 2.27 -1.25
N MET A 219 16.10 1.96 -2.03
CA MET A 219 16.17 1.88 -3.48
C MET A 219 16.66 3.22 -4.08
N ALA A 220 15.97 4.30 -3.73
CA ALA A 220 16.31 5.63 -4.23
C ALA A 220 17.73 6.06 -3.84
N SER A 221 18.12 5.88 -2.57
CA SER A 221 19.44 6.25 -2.07
C SER A 221 20.57 5.40 -2.69
N THR A 222 20.35 4.09 -2.88
CA THR A 222 21.35 3.20 -3.50
C THR A 222 21.59 3.58 -4.96
N VAL A 223 20.52 3.84 -5.73
CA VAL A 223 20.66 4.28 -7.12
C VAL A 223 21.36 5.63 -7.18
N ALA A 224 20.97 6.61 -6.36
CA ALA A 224 21.57 7.94 -6.36
C ALA A 224 23.06 7.94 -5.98
N ALA A 225 23.51 7.00 -5.16
CA ALA A 225 24.89 6.87 -4.69
C ALA A 225 25.80 6.09 -5.65
N THR A 226 25.27 5.33 -6.62
CA THR A 226 26.04 4.38 -7.43
C THR A 226 26.05 4.79 -8.89
N ASP A 227 27.20 5.23 -9.44
CA ASP A 227 27.32 5.50 -10.88
C ASP A 227 27.11 4.21 -11.69
N GLY A 228 26.33 4.27 -12.74
CA GLY A 228 25.91 3.12 -13.54
C GLY A 228 24.69 2.39 -13.00
N ALA A 229 24.12 2.81 -11.86
CA ALA A 229 22.93 2.15 -11.30
C ALA A 229 21.64 2.54 -12.02
N ILE A 230 20.72 1.58 -12.06
CA ILE A 230 19.33 1.74 -12.49
C ILE A 230 18.43 0.86 -11.61
N GLY A 231 17.28 1.39 -11.20
CA GLY A 231 16.34 0.68 -10.33
C GLY A 231 14.87 1.02 -10.64
N TYR A 232 13.97 0.65 -9.74
CA TYR A 232 12.54 0.98 -9.83
C TYR A 232 11.98 1.32 -8.44
N VAL A 233 11.22 2.40 -8.34
CA VAL A 233 10.68 2.89 -7.06
C VAL A 233 9.41 3.71 -7.30
N GLY A 234 8.58 3.90 -6.29
CA GLY A 234 7.47 4.85 -6.34
C GLY A 234 7.96 6.30 -6.51
N PRO A 235 7.07 7.24 -6.81
CA PRO A 235 7.45 8.63 -7.05
C PRO A 235 7.83 9.39 -5.78
N GLU A 236 7.53 8.87 -4.60
CA GLU A 236 7.70 9.54 -3.30
C GLU A 236 9.15 9.87 -2.95
N ASP A 237 10.08 8.99 -3.31
CA ASP A 237 11.50 9.09 -2.92
C ASP A 237 12.41 9.68 -4.03
N VAL A 238 11.83 10.10 -5.17
CA VAL A 238 12.58 10.65 -6.31
C VAL A 238 11.89 11.89 -6.88
N ASP A 239 12.61 12.68 -7.68
CA ASP A 239 11.99 13.73 -8.49
C ASP A 239 11.52 13.14 -9.83
N ALA A 240 10.26 12.69 -9.86
CA ALA A 240 9.63 12.07 -11.02
C ALA A 240 9.52 13.00 -12.25
N THR A 241 9.76 14.30 -12.09
CA THR A 241 9.71 15.30 -13.17
C THR A 241 11.08 15.59 -13.78
N ASN A 242 12.15 15.12 -13.13
CA ASN A 242 13.53 15.42 -13.53
C ASN A 242 14.10 14.29 -14.41
N PRO A 243 14.26 14.52 -15.74
CA PRO A 243 14.80 13.51 -16.64
C PRO A 243 16.29 13.20 -16.41
N ALA A 244 17.00 13.96 -15.57
CA ALA A 244 18.40 13.70 -15.23
C ALA A 244 18.56 12.62 -14.14
N VAL A 245 17.48 12.26 -13.45
CA VAL A 245 17.49 11.26 -12.36
C VAL A 245 16.45 10.17 -12.53
N VAL A 246 15.40 10.40 -13.35
CA VAL A 246 14.34 9.42 -13.66
C VAL A 246 14.22 9.28 -15.18
N ALA A 247 14.29 8.05 -15.67
CA ALA A 247 14.15 7.78 -17.09
C ALA A 247 12.71 7.99 -17.56
N LYS A 248 12.55 8.49 -18.78
CA LYS A 248 11.31 8.35 -19.54
C LYS A 248 11.10 6.88 -19.90
N VAL A 249 9.87 6.44 -19.90
CA VAL A 249 9.47 5.14 -20.43
C VAL A 249 8.57 5.37 -21.64
N ASN A 250 8.95 4.84 -22.79
CA ASN A 250 8.24 5.06 -24.06
C ASN A 250 7.93 6.55 -24.34
N GLY A 251 8.91 7.42 -24.03
CA GLY A 251 8.81 8.87 -24.25
C GLY A 251 8.16 9.67 -23.12
N ASN A 252 7.55 9.04 -22.15
CA ASN A 252 6.82 9.71 -21.07
C ASN A 252 7.57 9.67 -19.74
N LEU A 253 7.65 10.82 -19.04
CA LEU A 253 8.01 10.87 -17.62
C LEU A 253 6.80 10.49 -16.74
N PRO A 254 7.04 9.93 -15.53
CA PRO A 254 5.98 9.57 -14.58
C PRO A 254 5.38 10.80 -13.86
N THR A 255 5.06 11.85 -14.60
CA THR A 255 4.41 13.05 -14.06
C THR A 255 2.96 12.77 -13.72
N VAL A 256 2.40 13.55 -12.80
CA VAL A 256 0.97 13.46 -12.41
C VAL A 256 0.06 13.44 -13.65
N GLY A 257 0.30 14.34 -14.63
CA GLY A 257 -0.49 14.39 -15.86
C GLY A 257 -0.45 13.11 -16.67
N ASN A 258 0.75 12.56 -16.92
CA ASN A 258 0.92 11.33 -17.70
C ASN A 258 0.35 10.10 -16.98
N VAL A 259 0.42 10.05 -15.65
CA VAL A 259 -0.17 8.98 -14.85
C VAL A 259 -1.70 9.09 -14.85
N THR A 260 -2.25 10.31 -14.68
CA THR A 260 -3.70 10.53 -14.73
C THR A 260 -4.28 10.12 -16.08
N ILE A 261 -3.60 10.43 -17.20
CA ILE A 261 -4.00 9.98 -18.55
C ILE A 261 -4.03 8.45 -18.61
N ALA A 262 -2.99 7.77 -18.09
CA ALA A 262 -2.91 6.31 -18.10
C ALA A 262 -4.06 5.64 -17.30
N LEU A 263 -4.57 6.31 -16.27
CA LEU A 263 -5.58 5.79 -15.35
C LEU A 263 -7.03 6.20 -15.73
N SER A 264 -7.23 7.06 -16.73
CA SER A 264 -8.51 7.70 -17.03
C SER A 264 -9.66 6.75 -17.40
N ASN A 265 -9.35 5.51 -17.82
CA ASN A 265 -10.35 4.55 -18.33
C ASN A 265 -10.84 3.55 -17.27
N PHE A 266 -10.48 3.72 -15.99
CA PHE A 266 -10.89 2.79 -14.95
C PHE A 266 -12.02 3.36 -14.09
N ALA A 267 -13.16 2.63 -14.11
CA ALA A 267 -14.34 2.97 -13.32
C ALA A 267 -14.44 2.08 -12.06
N PRO A 268 -15.03 2.58 -10.96
CA PRO A 268 -15.29 1.75 -9.78
C PRO A 268 -16.37 0.70 -10.04
N PRO A 269 -16.45 -0.36 -9.20
CA PRO A 269 -17.52 -1.35 -9.26
C PRO A 269 -18.90 -0.69 -9.15
N SER A 270 -19.84 -1.07 -10.03
CA SER A 270 -21.17 -0.46 -10.09
C SER A 270 -22.29 -1.37 -9.59
N THR A 271 -22.18 -2.70 -9.78
CA THR A 271 -23.20 -3.64 -9.33
C THR A 271 -23.02 -4.01 -7.84
N THR A 272 -24.08 -4.41 -7.17
CA THR A 272 -24.01 -4.88 -5.77
C THR A 272 -23.08 -6.09 -5.61
N ALA A 273 -23.10 -7.01 -6.57
CA ALA A 273 -22.23 -8.19 -6.57
C ALA A 273 -20.75 -7.81 -6.71
N ASP A 274 -20.40 -6.91 -7.64
CA ASP A 274 -19.03 -6.45 -7.82
C ASP A 274 -18.55 -5.64 -6.60
N ARG A 275 -19.42 -4.86 -5.98
CA ARG A 275 -19.09 -4.11 -4.76
C ARG A 275 -18.80 -4.99 -3.55
N ALA A 276 -19.40 -6.20 -3.51
CA ALA A 276 -19.14 -7.18 -2.47
C ALA A 276 -17.87 -8.03 -2.71
N ASP A 277 -17.26 -7.93 -3.89
CA ASP A 277 -16.06 -8.68 -4.26
C ASP A 277 -14.80 -7.81 -4.08
N PRO A 278 -13.92 -8.09 -3.10
CA PRO A 278 -12.69 -7.31 -2.89
C PRO A 278 -11.78 -7.25 -4.12
N ALA A 279 -11.80 -8.28 -4.99
CA ALA A 279 -10.98 -8.30 -6.20
C ALA A 279 -11.40 -7.24 -7.22
N LYS A 280 -12.67 -6.83 -7.23
CA LYS A 280 -13.21 -5.83 -8.17
C LYS A 280 -12.80 -4.39 -7.82
N TRP A 281 -12.39 -4.15 -6.59
CA TRP A 281 -11.94 -2.84 -6.13
C TRP A 281 -10.46 -2.56 -6.39
N ALA A 282 -9.69 -3.56 -6.78
CA ALA A 282 -8.27 -3.42 -7.03
C ALA A 282 -7.96 -3.60 -8.54
N PRO A 283 -8.12 -2.55 -9.35
CA PRO A 283 -7.88 -2.63 -10.79
C PRO A 283 -6.42 -2.92 -11.07
N VAL A 284 -6.19 -3.84 -12.01
CA VAL A 284 -4.86 -4.30 -12.42
C VAL A 284 -4.52 -3.73 -13.79
N LEU A 285 -3.46 -2.91 -13.83
CA LEU A 285 -2.97 -2.29 -15.06
C LEU A 285 -1.62 -2.90 -15.44
N ALA A 286 -1.53 -3.46 -16.64
CA ALA A 286 -0.29 -4.06 -17.11
C ALA A 286 0.53 -3.08 -18.00
N ASN A 287 -0.14 -2.42 -18.93
CA ASN A 287 0.48 -1.48 -19.88
C ASN A 287 -0.59 -0.59 -20.50
N PRO A 288 -0.93 0.56 -19.88
CA PRO A 288 -1.89 1.51 -20.46
C PRO A 288 -1.46 1.95 -21.86
N ALA A 289 -2.44 2.11 -22.76
CA ALA A 289 -2.18 2.50 -24.15
C ALA A 289 -1.72 3.96 -24.30
N THR A 290 -2.01 4.81 -23.30
CA THR A 290 -1.69 6.24 -23.29
C THR A 290 -1.14 6.65 -21.93
N GLY A 291 -0.37 7.74 -21.90
CA GLY A 291 0.26 8.23 -20.68
C GLY A 291 1.52 7.46 -20.29
N TYR A 292 1.81 7.42 -18.99
CA TYR A 292 2.96 6.68 -18.48
C TYR A 292 2.66 5.19 -18.35
N SER A 293 3.58 4.33 -18.80
CA SER A 293 3.32 2.91 -19.00
C SER A 293 3.28 2.06 -17.71
N ILE A 294 3.88 2.52 -16.60
CA ILE A 294 4.05 1.74 -15.37
C ILE A 294 3.29 2.41 -14.23
N VAL A 295 2.00 2.11 -14.15
CA VAL A 295 1.08 2.73 -13.19
C VAL A 295 0.30 1.67 -12.40
N GLY A 296 -0.23 2.08 -11.26
CA GLY A 296 -1.04 1.23 -10.40
C GLY A 296 -1.69 2.02 -9.27
N TYR A 297 -2.13 1.29 -8.28
CA TYR A 297 -2.73 1.85 -7.07
C TYR A 297 -2.02 1.29 -5.85
N THR A 298 -1.88 2.13 -4.82
CA THR A 298 -1.69 1.63 -3.46
C THR A 298 -3.06 1.39 -2.85
N ASN A 299 -3.25 0.22 -2.23
CA ASN A 299 -4.53 -0.21 -1.71
C ASN A 299 -4.50 -0.29 -0.18
N LEU A 300 -5.67 -0.19 0.42
CA LEU A 300 -5.92 -0.49 1.82
C LEU A 300 -6.73 -1.79 1.92
N VAL A 301 -6.35 -2.62 2.87
CA VAL A 301 -7.05 -3.86 3.21
C VAL A 301 -7.56 -3.75 4.63
N PHE A 302 -8.88 -3.89 4.82
CA PHE A 302 -9.58 -3.85 6.08
C PHE A 302 -10.43 -5.12 6.27
N SER A 303 -10.86 -5.39 7.50
CA SER A 303 -12.05 -6.22 7.73
C SER A 303 -13.30 -5.35 7.71
N GLN A 304 -14.41 -5.91 7.28
CA GLN A 304 -15.71 -5.22 7.43
C GLN A 304 -16.12 -5.11 8.90
N CYS A 305 -15.73 -6.07 9.73
CA CYS A 305 -16.18 -6.21 11.11
C CYS A 305 -15.02 -6.15 12.10
N TYR A 306 -15.20 -5.37 13.17
CA TYR A 306 -14.29 -5.22 14.30
C TYR A 306 -15.08 -5.41 15.60
N LYS A 307 -14.51 -6.12 16.57
CA LYS A 307 -15.15 -6.27 17.91
C LYS A 307 -15.03 -5.00 18.71
N ASP A 308 -13.95 -4.22 18.52
CA ASP A 308 -13.83 -2.90 19.10
C ASP A 308 -14.63 -1.86 18.29
N SER A 309 -15.59 -1.24 18.97
CA SER A 309 -16.39 -0.16 18.38
C SER A 309 -15.57 1.12 18.14
N ALA A 310 -14.49 1.35 18.90
CA ALA A 310 -13.61 2.47 18.72
C ALA A 310 -12.81 2.35 17.42
N ASP A 311 -12.31 1.15 17.08
CA ASP A 311 -11.65 0.86 15.81
C ASP A 311 -12.61 1.07 14.63
N THR A 312 -13.84 0.56 14.75
CA THR A 312 -14.89 0.79 13.75
C THR A 312 -15.12 2.29 13.50
N ILE A 313 -15.21 3.09 14.56
CA ILE A 313 -15.42 4.55 14.46
C ILE A 313 -14.20 5.23 13.84
N ALA A 314 -12.99 4.90 14.28
CA ALA A 314 -11.75 5.47 13.77
C ALA A 314 -11.56 5.16 12.28
N ILE A 315 -11.76 3.91 11.86
CA ILE A 315 -11.64 3.49 10.45
C ILE A 315 -12.68 4.21 9.58
N ARG A 316 -13.95 4.29 10.02
CA ARG A 316 -14.97 5.01 9.27
C ARG A 316 -14.69 6.52 9.19
N THR A 317 -14.16 7.11 10.24
CA THR A 317 -13.72 8.52 10.26
C THR A 317 -12.61 8.74 9.23
N PHE A 318 -11.62 7.85 9.21
CA PHE A 318 -10.57 7.87 8.20
C PHE A 318 -11.15 7.75 6.78
N LEU A 319 -12.00 6.74 6.50
CA LEU A 319 -12.57 6.53 5.17
C LEU A 319 -13.41 7.74 4.71
N ASN A 320 -14.24 8.30 5.59
CA ASN A 320 -15.07 9.48 5.27
C ASN A 320 -14.21 10.70 4.90
N ARG A 321 -13.08 10.90 5.58
CA ARG A 321 -12.14 11.97 5.27
C ARG A 321 -11.34 11.65 4.00
N HIS A 322 -10.68 10.50 3.96
CA HIS A 322 -9.77 10.15 2.86
C HIS A 322 -10.47 10.11 1.50
N TYR A 323 -11.70 9.63 1.47
CA TYR A 323 -12.55 9.60 0.27
C TYR A 323 -13.59 10.71 0.23
N GLY A 324 -13.40 11.76 1.02
CA GLY A 324 -14.28 12.95 1.00
C GLY A 324 -14.24 13.65 -0.35
N LEU A 325 -15.40 14.19 -0.78
CA LEU A 325 -15.49 14.92 -2.06
C LEU A 325 -15.14 16.40 -1.91
N ASN A 326 -15.06 16.91 -0.68
CA ASN A 326 -14.68 18.29 -0.42
C ASN A 326 -13.16 18.37 -0.24
N ALA A 327 -12.48 18.97 -1.20
CA ALA A 327 -11.02 19.11 -1.23
C ALA A 327 -10.45 19.85 0.00
N SER A 328 -11.21 20.81 0.58
CA SER A 328 -10.74 21.56 1.77
C SER A 328 -10.75 20.73 3.07
N SER A 329 -11.28 19.52 3.06
CA SER A 329 -11.42 18.68 4.26
C SER A 329 -11.09 17.20 4.04
N ASN A 330 -10.70 16.80 2.83
CA ASN A 330 -10.20 15.47 2.54
C ASN A 330 -8.65 15.41 2.63
N ASN A 331 -8.04 14.33 2.18
CA ASN A 331 -6.59 14.14 2.19
C ASN A 331 -5.95 14.35 0.80
N ASP A 332 -6.60 15.03 -0.15
CA ASP A 332 -6.07 15.18 -1.51
C ASP A 332 -4.77 15.98 -1.55
N ASP A 333 -4.71 17.05 -0.78
CA ASP A 333 -3.51 17.90 -0.72
C ASP A 333 -2.32 17.12 -0.15
N GLU A 334 -2.54 16.32 0.89
CA GLU A 334 -1.50 15.45 1.45
C GLU A 334 -1.09 14.33 0.49
N ILE A 335 -2.03 13.75 -0.26
CA ILE A 335 -1.74 12.76 -1.31
C ILE A 335 -0.83 13.39 -2.38
N VAL A 336 -1.17 14.59 -2.86
CA VAL A 336 -0.37 15.30 -3.86
C VAL A 336 0.99 15.73 -3.30
N ALA A 337 1.06 16.23 -2.06
CA ALA A 337 2.30 16.60 -1.41
C ALA A 337 3.27 15.41 -1.26
N ASN A 338 2.73 14.20 -1.13
CA ASN A 338 3.48 12.94 -1.12
C ASN A 338 3.66 12.32 -2.53
N LYS A 339 3.45 13.12 -3.60
CA LYS A 339 3.67 12.74 -5.00
C LYS A 339 2.81 11.57 -5.50
N LEU A 340 1.75 11.27 -4.79
CA LEU A 340 0.71 10.33 -5.21
C LEU A 340 -0.43 11.09 -5.87
N ILE A 341 -1.38 10.37 -6.44
CA ILE A 341 -2.48 10.96 -7.21
C ILE A 341 -3.80 10.59 -6.53
N PRO A 342 -4.61 11.59 -6.15
CA PRO A 342 -5.93 11.36 -5.58
C PRO A 342 -6.82 10.58 -6.55
N LEU A 343 -7.67 9.73 -6.00
CA LEU A 343 -8.69 9.04 -6.79
C LEU A 343 -9.69 10.03 -7.37
N THR A 344 -10.29 9.68 -8.49
CA THR A 344 -11.37 10.48 -9.08
C THR A 344 -12.59 10.55 -8.15
N ALA A 345 -13.42 11.59 -8.32
CA ALA A 345 -14.67 11.75 -7.55
C ALA A 345 -15.57 10.50 -7.62
N ALA A 346 -15.64 9.85 -8.79
CA ALA A 346 -16.43 8.63 -8.98
C ALA A 346 -15.92 7.47 -8.09
N TRP A 347 -14.60 7.27 -7.99
CA TRP A 347 -13.99 6.27 -7.12
C TRP A 347 -14.24 6.58 -5.66
N LYS A 348 -14.00 7.82 -5.24
CA LYS A 348 -14.19 8.27 -3.86
C LYS A 348 -15.64 8.09 -3.41
N ASP A 349 -16.61 8.52 -4.23
CA ASP A 349 -18.02 8.38 -3.91
C ASP A 349 -18.44 6.92 -3.81
N ALA A 350 -17.99 6.07 -4.75
CA ALA A 350 -18.27 4.64 -4.73
C ALA A 350 -17.72 3.97 -3.46
N ILE A 351 -16.47 4.26 -3.05
CA ILE A 351 -15.87 3.71 -1.84
C ILE A 351 -16.59 4.22 -0.59
N ARG A 352 -16.81 5.53 -0.49
CA ARG A 352 -17.45 6.15 0.67
C ARG A 352 -18.87 5.63 0.87
N THR A 353 -19.67 5.60 -0.19
CA THR A 353 -21.07 5.13 -0.12
C THR A 353 -21.18 3.65 0.16
N THR A 354 -20.19 2.85 -0.24
CA THR A 354 -20.19 1.40 -0.01
C THR A 354 -19.67 1.04 1.39
N PHE A 355 -18.55 1.63 1.83
CA PHE A 355 -17.83 1.14 3.01
C PHE A 355 -17.84 2.10 4.21
N ALA A 356 -17.97 3.41 4.00
CA ALA A 356 -17.89 4.37 5.10
C ALA A 356 -19.26 4.71 5.71
N LEU A 357 -20.35 4.57 4.95
CA LEU A 357 -21.69 4.92 5.42
C LEU A 357 -22.32 3.77 6.22
N PRO A 358 -22.93 4.05 7.41
CA PRO A 358 -23.49 3.01 8.28
C PRO A 358 -24.68 2.27 7.70
N GLY A 359 -25.42 2.89 6.77
CA GLY A 359 -26.61 2.29 6.14
C GLY A 359 -26.30 1.28 5.04
N SER A 360 -25.02 1.19 4.58
CA SER A 360 -24.62 0.20 3.59
C SER A 360 -24.46 -1.17 4.24
N SER A 361 -25.02 -2.21 3.63
CA SER A 361 -24.80 -3.59 4.09
C SER A 361 -23.33 -4.04 4.01
N LEU A 362 -22.52 -3.39 3.18
CA LEU A 362 -21.08 -3.59 3.05
C LEU A 362 -20.26 -2.61 3.91
N GLY A 363 -20.92 -1.70 4.63
CA GLY A 363 -20.27 -0.69 5.46
C GLY A 363 -19.45 -1.31 6.59
N ILE A 364 -18.30 -0.72 6.89
CA ILE A 364 -17.47 -1.10 8.04
C ILE A 364 -18.34 -0.99 9.32
N GLY A 365 -18.39 -2.06 10.10
CA GLY A 365 -19.19 -2.12 11.34
C GLY A 365 -20.70 -2.10 11.11
N ASN A 366 -21.20 -2.53 9.95
CA ASN A 366 -22.64 -2.69 9.75
C ASN A 366 -23.22 -3.69 10.76
N THR A 367 -24.20 -3.26 11.54
CA THR A 367 -24.73 -4.02 12.69
C THR A 367 -25.35 -5.36 12.33
N SER A 368 -25.94 -5.48 11.12
CA SER A 368 -26.52 -6.74 10.67
C SER A 368 -25.45 -7.71 10.15
N ALA A 369 -24.46 -7.20 9.37
CA ALA A 369 -23.39 -8.02 8.81
C ALA A 369 -22.37 -8.44 9.88
N CYS A 370 -22.14 -7.60 10.90
CA CYS A 370 -21.13 -7.79 11.94
C CYS A 370 -21.71 -8.28 13.29
N ASN A 371 -22.94 -8.80 13.30
CA ASN A 371 -23.56 -9.26 14.54
C ASN A 371 -22.80 -10.45 15.14
N GLY A 372 -22.14 -10.22 16.27
CA GLY A 372 -21.37 -11.23 17.01
C GLY A 372 -20.01 -11.60 16.41
N ILE A 373 -19.62 -11.06 15.25
CA ILE A 373 -18.37 -11.34 14.56
C ILE A 373 -17.48 -10.10 14.45
N GLY A 374 -16.23 -10.31 14.18
CA GLY A 374 -15.26 -9.24 13.91
C GLY A 374 -13.85 -9.59 14.34
N ARG A 375 -12.89 -8.77 13.89
CA ARG A 375 -11.50 -8.87 14.33
C ARG A 375 -11.44 -8.85 15.86
N PRO A 376 -10.52 -9.63 16.46
CA PRO A 376 -10.33 -9.62 17.91
C PRO A 376 -9.90 -8.23 18.42
N LEU A 377 -10.00 -8.06 19.74
CA LEU A 377 -9.53 -6.87 20.46
C LEU A 377 -8.01 -6.87 20.57
#